data_8bbfa0b4f0e00a21231837d83ff86bdd
#
_entry.id   8bbfa0b4f0e00a21231837d83ff86bdd
#
_cell.length_a   1.000
_cell.length_b   1.000
_cell.length_c   1.000
_cell.angle_alpha   90.00
_cell.angle_beta   90.00
_cell.angle_gamma   90.00
#
_symmetry.space_group_name_H-M   'P 1'
#
loop_
_entity.id
_entity.type
_entity.pdbx_description
1 polymer ?
#
loop_
_entity_poly.entity_id
_entity_poly.type
_entity_poly.pdbx_seq_one_letter_code
_entity_poly.pdbx_strand_id
1 'polypeptide(L)'
;MTPINLMDALAKRLQDLLTDYTAKQPSGTVPVTVYPGYIPVQNNAAEKKSFVYVLVVETDDRAGNDKSIAVVELGFSIYDADGTDGWRSLYNVVEHVRQDLLKFRFVNMKFRLDLEKPIVFKVPENQPFPQWQATLTATYTIGQPEEEGFNYDDFQEVQAYGQYEEYKNH
;
A
#
# COMPACT_ATOMS: atom_id res chain seq x y z
N MET A 1 -8.32 1.09 11.79
CA MET A 1 -7.59 0.54 10.61
C MET A 1 -6.57 1.58 10.16
N THR A 2 -5.33 1.20 9.94
CA THR A 2 -4.26 2.15 9.65
C THR A 2 -3.64 1.85 8.28
N PRO A 3 -2.97 2.83 7.63
CA PRO A 3 -2.18 2.59 6.43
C PRO A 3 -1.12 1.48 6.60
N ILE A 4 -0.53 1.37 7.80
CA ILE A 4 0.43 0.29 8.12
C ILE A 4 -0.21 -1.09 8.01
N ASN A 5 -1.43 -1.25 8.55
CA ASN A 5 -2.15 -2.52 8.44
C ASN A 5 -2.45 -2.91 6.98
N LEU A 6 -2.72 -1.92 6.11
CA LEU A 6 -2.90 -2.14 4.68
C LEU A 6 -1.60 -2.59 4.02
N MET A 7 -0.48 -1.89 4.30
CA MET A 7 0.84 -2.25 3.76
C MET A 7 1.24 -3.67 4.18
N ASP A 8 1.12 -4.02 5.45
CA ASP A 8 1.47 -5.34 5.97
C ASP A 8 0.61 -6.45 5.35
N ALA A 9 -0.70 -6.22 5.30
CA ALA A 9 -1.64 -7.21 4.75
C ALA A 9 -1.43 -7.43 3.24
N LEU A 10 -1.19 -6.35 2.50
CA LEU A 10 -0.93 -6.41 1.06
C LEU A 10 0.44 -7.03 0.77
N ALA A 11 1.48 -6.67 1.53
CA ALA A 11 2.81 -7.25 1.38
C ALA A 11 2.79 -8.76 1.64
N LYS A 12 2.12 -9.22 2.69
CA LYS A 12 1.96 -10.65 2.99
C LYS A 12 1.28 -11.38 1.83
N ARG A 13 0.17 -10.85 1.35
CA ARG A 13 -0.57 -11.45 0.23
C ARG A 13 0.27 -11.54 -1.03
N LEU A 14 0.99 -10.46 -1.39
CA LEU A 14 1.85 -10.43 -2.56
C LEU A 14 3.06 -11.35 -2.41
N GLN A 15 3.60 -11.50 -1.18
CA GLN A 15 4.67 -12.46 -0.92
C GLN A 15 4.23 -13.90 -1.20
N ASP A 16 3.04 -14.27 -0.73
CA ASP A 16 2.48 -15.61 -0.98
C ASP A 16 2.25 -15.84 -2.48
N LEU A 17 1.66 -14.86 -3.16
CA LEU A 17 1.43 -14.89 -4.60
C LEU A 17 2.71 -15.07 -5.42
N LEU A 18 3.75 -14.28 -5.11
CA LEU A 18 5.00 -14.26 -5.87
C LEU A 18 5.89 -15.46 -5.52
N THR A 19 5.80 -16.01 -4.32
CA THR A 19 6.46 -17.26 -3.95
C THR A 19 5.91 -18.43 -4.79
N ASP A 20 4.58 -18.52 -4.90
CA ASP A 20 3.94 -19.55 -5.75
C ASP A 20 4.25 -19.35 -7.25
N TYR A 21 4.26 -18.11 -7.71
CA TYR A 21 4.64 -17.75 -9.08
C TYR A 21 6.08 -18.16 -9.38
N THR A 22 7.03 -17.80 -8.52
CA THR A 22 8.46 -18.10 -8.73
C THR A 22 8.72 -19.61 -8.72
N ALA A 23 8.04 -20.38 -7.88
CA ALA A 23 8.17 -21.83 -7.81
C ALA A 23 7.77 -22.54 -9.12
N LYS A 24 6.93 -21.91 -9.94
CA LYS A 24 6.48 -22.42 -11.25
C LYS A 24 7.36 -21.99 -12.43
N GLN A 25 8.37 -21.16 -12.17
CA GLN A 25 9.29 -20.67 -13.21
C GLN A 25 10.46 -21.65 -13.42
N PRO A 26 11.20 -21.53 -14.55
CA PRO A 26 12.39 -22.32 -14.79
C PRO A 26 13.42 -22.19 -13.67
N SER A 27 14.21 -23.23 -13.47
CA SER A 27 15.30 -23.23 -12.50
C SER A 27 16.27 -22.05 -12.79
N GLY A 28 16.65 -21.30 -11.75
CA GLY A 28 17.51 -20.13 -11.85
C GLY A 28 16.78 -18.78 -11.83
N THR A 29 15.44 -18.78 -11.82
CA THR A 29 14.68 -17.55 -11.57
C THR A 29 14.94 -17.05 -10.14
N VAL A 30 15.27 -15.77 -10.03
CA VAL A 30 15.53 -15.15 -8.72
C VAL A 30 14.23 -14.98 -7.94
N PRO A 31 14.13 -15.48 -6.70
CA PRO A 31 12.95 -15.29 -5.88
C PRO A 31 12.67 -13.80 -5.63
N VAL A 32 11.38 -13.45 -5.59
CA VAL A 32 10.94 -12.08 -5.31
C VAL A 32 10.58 -11.94 -3.85
N THR A 33 11.22 -10.99 -3.16
CA THR A 33 10.91 -10.63 -1.77
C THR A 33 9.99 -9.40 -1.73
N VAL A 34 8.95 -9.44 -0.92
CA VAL A 34 8.02 -8.31 -0.77
C VAL A 34 8.22 -7.62 0.58
N TYR A 35 8.42 -6.32 0.56
CA TYR A 35 8.64 -5.50 1.76
C TYR A 35 7.44 -4.59 2.02
N PRO A 36 6.88 -4.57 3.23
CA PRO A 36 5.95 -3.53 3.64
C PRO A 36 6.73 -2.25 3.97
N GLY A 37 6.35 -1.14 3.37
CA GLY A 37 7.05 0.13 3.56
C GLY A 37 8.38 0.20 2.80
N TYR A 38 9.40 0.71 3.49
CA TYR A 38 10.71 0.92 2.88
C TYR A 38 11.58 -0.34 2.88
N ILE A 39 12.41 -0.44 1.85
CA ILE A 39 13.36 -1.54 1.73
C ILE A 39 14.44 -1.38 2.80
N PRO A 40 14.74 -2.43 3.57
CA PRO A 40 15.84 -2.38 4.55
C PRO A 40 17.17 -2.05 3.88
N VAL A 41 18.01 -1.27 4.58
CA VAL A 41 19.36 -0.98 4.11
C VAL A 41 20.14 -2.29 3.95
N GLN A 42 20.63 -2.52 2.74
CA GLN A 42 21.34 -3.73 2.39
C GLN A 42 22.83 -3.43 2.29
N ASN A 43 23.65 -4.15 3.05
CA ASN A 43 25.11 -3.95 3.08
C ASN A 43 25.85 -4.60 1.88
N ASN A 44 25.18 -5.43 1.09
CA ASN A 44 25.78 -6.15 -0.04
C ASN A 44 25.12 -5.75 -1.36
N ALA A 45 25.70 -4.77 -2.04
CA ALA A 45 25.25 -4.30 -3.35
C ALA A 45 25.43 -5.33 -4.48
N ALA A 46 26.15 -6.44 -4.24
CA ALA A 46 26.49 -7.45 -5.25
C ALA A 46 25.49 -8.61 -5.36
N GLU A 47 24.49 -8.68 -4.49
CA GLU A 47 23.53 -9.78 -4.54
C GLU A 47 22.46 -9.54 -5.61
N LYS A 48 22.24 -10.59 -6.42
CA LYS A 48 21.15 -10.66 -7.41
C LYS A 48 19.82 -10.73 -6.65
N LYS A 49 19.08 -9.63 -6.58
CA LYS A 49 17.84 -9.54 -5.80
C LYS A 49 16.69 -9.04 -6.66
N SER A 50 15.58 -9.75 -6.57
CA SER A 50 14.29 -9.27 -7.05
C SER A 50 13.41 -8.94 -5.86
N PHE A 51 12.81 -7.75 -5.85
CA PHE A 51 11.95 -7.33 -4.76
C PHE A 51 10.79 -6.45 -5.22
N VAL A 52 9.78 -6.40 -4.37
CA VAL A 52 8.65 -5.48 -4.47
C VAL A 52 8.50 -4.78 -3.14
N TYR A 53 8.29 -3.47 -3.14
CA TYR A 53 7.87 -2.75 -1.94
C TYR A 53 6.41 -2.31 -2.05
N VAL A 54 5.75 -2.23 -0.91
CA VAL A 54 4.35 -1.77 -0.76
C VAL A 54 4.36 -0.53 0.10
N LEU A 55 4.05 0.63 -0.48
CA LEU A 55 4.10 1.92 0.22
C LEU A 55 2.77 2.66 0.06
N VAL A 56 2.17 3.10 1.17
CA VAL A 56 1.10 4.09 1.12
C VAL A 56 1.72 5.47 0.96
N VAL A 57 1.49 6.10 -0.16
CA VAL A 57 2.10 7.40 -0.53
C VAL A 57 1.19 8.58 -0.26
N GLU A 58 -0.12 8.34 -0.13
CA GLU A 58 -1.11 9.38 0.11
C GLU A 58 -2.32 8.79 0.84
N THR A 59 -2.91 9.57 1.73
CA THR A 59 -4.23 9.29 2.32
C THR A 59 -5.12 10.51 2.16
N ASP A 60 -6.40 10.30 1.87
CA ASP A 60 -7.42 11.36 1.75
C ASP A 60 -8.59 11.01 2.68
N ASP A 61 -8.76 11.84 3.71
CA ASP A 61 -9.81 11.72 4.72
C ASP A 61 -10.82 12.86 4.51
N ARG A 62 -12.03 12.52 4.07
CA ARG A 62 -13.08 13.52 3.83
C ARG A 62 -14.13 13.52 4.91
N ALA A 63 -14.41 14.69 5.45
CA ALA A 63 -15.49 14.89 6.42
C ALA A 63 -16.85 14.44 5.84
N GLY A 64 -17.62 13.70 6.63
CA GLY A 64 -18.94 13.20 6.23
C GLY A 64 -18.91 11.94 5.37
N ASN A 65 -17.76 11.32 5.18
CA ASN A 65 -17.60 10.03 4.54
C ASN A 65 -17.10 9.00 5.56
N ASP A 66 -17.76 7.85 5.66
CA ASP A 66 -17.32 6.76 6.54
C ASP A 66 -16.07 6.03 6.02
N LYS A 67 -15.46 6.54 4.93
CA LYS A 67 -14.36 5.89 4.22
C LYS A 67 -13.28 6.90 3.88
N SER A 68 -12.05 6.54 4.21
CA SER A 68 -10.85 7.18 3.72
C SER A 68 -10.29 6.46 2.50
N ILE A 69 -9.49 7.17 1.73
CA ILE A 69 -8.78 6.62 0.57
C ILE A 69 -7.30 6.55 0.91
N ALA A 70 -6.66 5.44 0.56
CA ALA A 70 -5.22 5.26 0.61
C ALA A 70 -4.68 4.95 -0.79
N VAL A 71 -3.75 5.75 -1.26
CA VAL A 71 -3.02 5.50 -2.51
C VAL A 71 -1.80 4.67 -2.20
N VAL A 72 -1.75 3.47 -2.77
CA VAL A 72 -0.66 2.51 -2.59
C VAL A 72 0.21 2.50 -3.84
N GLU A 73 1.51 2.65 -3.66
CA GLU A 73 2.51 2.41 -4.68
C GLU A 73 3.18 1.06 -4.44
N LEU A 74 3.18 0.22 -5.47
CA LEU A 74 3.96 -1.00 -5.54
C LEU A 74 5.16 -0.74 -6.44
N GLY A 75 6.36 -0.74 -5.87
CA GLY A 75 7.58 -0.58 -6.64
C GLY A 75 8.23 -1.94 -6.88
N PHE A 76 8.56 -2.21 -8.13
CA PHE A 76 9.15 -3.47 -8.58
C PHE A 76 10.61 -3.25 -8.97
N SER A 77 11.49 -4.14 -8.53
CA SER A 77 12.86 -4.23 -9.02
C SER A 77 13.17 -5.70 -9.25
N ILE A 78 13.22 -6.09 -10.51
CA ILE A 78 13.38 -7.49 -10.92
C ILE A 78 14.75 -7.67 -11.56
N TYR A 79 15.53 -8.60 -11.03
CA TYR A 79 16.83 -8.94 -11.57
C TYR A 79 16.69 -9.91 -12.75
N ASP A 80 17.20 -9.50 -13.89
CA ASP A 80 17.38 -10.38 -15.04
C ASP A 80 18.58 -9.89 -15.87
N ALA A 81 19.59 -10.75 -16.01
CA ALA A 81 20.83 -10.43 -16.69
C ALA A 81 20.75 -10.57 -18.23
N ASP A 82 19.59 -10.96 -18.76
CA ASP A 82 19.35 -10.96 -20.19
C ASP A 82 19.17 -9.51 -20.70
N GLY A 83 20.16 -9.02 -21.43
CA GLY A 83 20.14 -7.66 -21.97
C GLY A 83 19.15 -7.46 -23.12
N THR A 84 18.64 -8.54 -23.71
CA THR A 84 17.71 -8.49 -24.85
C THR A 84 16.25 -8.63 -24.39
N ASP A 85 15.96 -9.63 -23.59
CA ASP A 85 14.60 -10.01 -23.18
C ASP A 85 14.33 -9.94 -21.66
N GLY A 86 15.33 -9.52 -20.86
CA GLY A 86 15.19 -9.44 -19.40
C GLY A 86 14.05 -8.53 -18.90
N TRP A 87 13.69 -7.51 -19.68
CA TRP A 87 12.54 -6.67 -19.39
C TRP A 87 11.20 -7.45 -19.30
N ARG A 88 11.10 -8.59 -20.00
CA ARG A 88 9.89 -9.44 -19.95
C ARG A 88 9.65 -10.02 -18.57
N SER A 89 10.71 -10.31 -17.82
CA SER A 89 10.59 -10.79 -16.43
C SER A 89 9.91 -9.77 -15.54
N LEU A 90 10.23 -8.47 -15.68
CA LEU A 90 9.53 -7.39 -14.98
C LEU A 90 8.04 -7.35 -15.34
N TYR A 91 7.72 -7.30 -16.64
CA TYR A 91 6.33 -7.20 -17.09
C TYR A 91 5.48 -8.39 -16.65
N ASN A 92 6.05 -9.60 -16.69
CA ASN A 92 5.34 -10.80 -16.25
C ASN A 92 5.00 -10.75 -14.76
N VAL A 93 5.94 -10.32 -13.91
CA VAL A 93 5.70 -10.16 -12.46
C VAL A 93 4.63 -9.09 -12.21
N VAL A 94 4.77 -7.91 -12.83
CA VAL A 94 3.81 -6.82 -12.67
C VAL A 94 2.41 -7.23 -13.12
N GLU A 95 2.31 -7.88 -14.29
CA GLU A 95 1.01 -8.33 -14.80
C GLU A 95 0.37 -9.39 -13.90
N HIS A 96 1.17 -10.30 -13.34
CA HIS A 96 0.67 -11.30 -12.40
C HIS A 96 0.08 -10.65 -11.14
N VAL A 97 0.77 -9.65 -10.58
CA VAL A 97 0.27 -8.85 -9.46
C VAL A 97 -0.99 -8.07 -9.85
N ARG A 98 -0.97 -7.37 -10.98
CA ARG A 98 -2.11 -6.58 -11.44
C ARG A 98 -3.38 -7.43 -11.59
N GLN A 99 -3.26 -8.61 -12.20
CA GLN A 99 -4.38 -9.54 -12.35
C GLN A 99 -4.92 -10.03 -11.02
N ASP A 100 -4.04 -10.33 -10.05
CA ASP A 100 -4.44 -10.73 -8.71
C ASP A 100 -5.22 -9.63 -7.98
N LEU A 101 -4.75 -8.37 -8.05
CA LEU A 101 -5.43 -7.23 -7.45
C LEU A 101 -6.83 -7.03 -8.05
N LEU A 102 -6.98 -7.16 -9.36
CA LEU A 102 -8.26 -7.01 -10.04
C LEU A 102 -9.23 -8.15 -9.74
N LYS A 103 -8.72 -9.37 -9.58
CA LYS A 103 -9.51 -10.56 -9.30
C LYS A 103 -9.99 -10.60 -7.85
N PHE A 104 -9.12 -10.22 -6.91
CA PHE A 104 -9.39 -10.27 -5.48
C PHE A 104 -9.27 -8.87 -4.86
N ARG A 105 -10.33 -8.09 -5.00
CA ARG A 105 -10.37 -6.67 -4.65
C ARG A 105 -10.31 -6.37 -3.16
N PHE A 106 -10.52 -7.36 -2.29
CA PHE A 106 -10.45 -7.21 -0.84
C PHE A 106 -9.14 -7.75 -0.29
N VAL A 107 -8.55 -6.99 0.63
CA VAL A 107 -7.40 -7.40 1.42
C VAL A 107 -7.86 -7.51 2.88
N ASN A 108 -7.68 -8.69 3.48
CA ASN A 108 -8.12 -9.02 4.85
C ASN A 108 -9.59 -8.67 5.16
N MET A 109 -10.47 -8.68 4.16
CA MET A 109 -11.89 -8.30 4.27
C MET A 109 -12.13 -6.87 4.81
N LYS A 110 -11.09 -6.05 4.92
CA LYS A 110 -11.13 -4.72 5.53
C LYS A 110 -10.80 -3.60 4.55
N PHE A 111 -9.97 -3.88 3.58
CA PHE A 111 -9.51 -2.91 2.60
C PHE A 111 -10.02 -3.32 1.22
N ARG A 112 -10.64 -2.39 0.51
CA ARG A 112 -11.19 -2.66 -0.81
C ARG A 112 -10.46 -1.83 -1.86
N LEU A 113 -10.03 -2.49 -2.94
CA LEU A 113 -9.53 -1.81 -4.14
C LEU A 113 -10.62 -0.94 -4.75
N ASP A 114 -10.34 0.36 -4.88
CA ASP A 114 -11.25 1.34 -5.48
C ASP A 114 -10.96 1.47 -6.98
N LEU A 115 -11.84 0.90 -7.80
CA LEU A 115 -11.71 0.95 -9.26
C LEU A 115 -12.33 2.22 -9.90
N GLU A 116 -12.92 3.13 -9.10
CA GLU A 116 -13.24 4.48 -9.58
C GLU A 116 -11.97 5.28 -9.85
N LYS A 117 -10.87 4.88 -9.21
CA LYS A 117 -9.52 5.34 -9.51
C LYS A 117 -8.78 4.30 -10.36
N PRO A 118 -8.13 4.70 -11.45
CA PRO A 118 -7.42 3.75 -12.30
C PRO A 118 -6.20 3.15 -11.57
N ILE A 119 -5.93 1.87 -11.86
CA ILE A 119 -4.60 1.31 -11.58
C ILE A 119 -3.65 1.85 -12.64
N VAL A 120 -2.57 2.49 -12.20
CA VAL A 120 -1.59 3.11 -13.11
C VAL A 120 -0.28 2.36 -13.07
N PHE A 121 0.16 1.87 -14.21
CA PHE A 121 1.45 1.23 -14.41
C PHE A 121 2.43 2.19 -15.10
N LYS A 122 3.61 2.36 -14.54
CA LYS A 122 4.67 3.23 -15.08
C LYS A 122 6.00 2.51 -15.11
N VAL A 123 6.72 2.67 -16.23
CA VAL A 123 8.08 2.16 -16.42
C VAL A 123 8.99 3.34 -16.73
N PRO A 124 10.08 3.56 -15.98
CA PRO A 124 11.09 4.56 -16.29
C PRO A 124 11.75 4.27 -17.64
N GLU A 125 12.06 5.32 -18.41
CA GLU A 125 12.76 5.16 -19.69
C GLU A 125 14.15 4.56 -19.50
N ASN A 126 14.89 5.02 -18.46
CA ASN A 126 16.20 4.51 -18.13
C ASN A 126 16.11 3.41 -17.09
N GLN A 127 16.56 2.21 -17.46
CA GLN A 127 16.58 1.06 -16.58
C GLN A 127 18.00 0.81 -16.04
N PRO A 128 18.16 0.60 -14.72
CA PRO A 128 19.46 0.31 -14.12
C PRO A 128 19.85 -1.17 -14.33
N PHE A 129 20.07 -1.57 -15.59
CA PHE A 129 20.49 -2.95 -15.94
C PHE A 129 21.58 -3.48 -14.99
N PRO A 130 21.47 -4.71 -14.50
CA PRO A 130 20.50 -5.77 -14.78
C PRO A 130 19.21 -5.75 -13.91
N GLN A 131 18.94 -4.66 -13.23
CA GLN A 131 17.69 -4.47 -12.47
C GLN A 131 16.67 -3.76 -13.36
N TRP A 132 15.51 -4.38 -13.54
CA TRP A 132 14.40 -3.84 -14.30
C TRP A 132 13.35 -3.30 -13.33
N GLN A 133 12.99 -2.01 -13.46
CA GLN A 133 12.17 -1.31 -12.49
C GLN A 133 10.87 -0.78 -13.09
N ALA A 134 9.82 -0.84 -12.27
CA ALA A 134 8.52 -0.26 -12.58
C ALA A 134 7.76 0.09 -11.30
N THR A 135 6.70 0.87 -11.45
CA THR A 135 5.73 1.14 -10.38
C THR A 135 4.32 0.83 -10.82
N LEU A 136 3.50 0.35 -9.90
CA LEU A 136 2.07 0.17 -10.05
C LEU A 136 1.37 0.92 -8.92
N THR A 137 0.51 1.87 -9.25
CA THR A 137 -0.24 2.64 -8.26
C THR A 137 -1.68 2.18 -8.25
N ALA A 138 -2.21 1.90 -7.07
CA ALA A 138 -3.59 1.48 -6.86
C ALA A 138 -4.19 2.22 -5.66
N THR A 139 -5.50 2.47 -5.68
CA THR A 139 -6.21 3.15 -4.61
C THR A 139 -7.06 2.16 -3.83
N TYR A 140 -7.01 2.25 -2.50
CA TYR A 140 -7.82 1.44 -1.59
C TYR A 140 -8.71 2.30 -0.73
N THR A 141 -9.92 1.83 -0.46
CA THR A 141 -10.76 2.39 0.61
C THR A 141 -10.38 1.74 1.92
N ILE A 142 -10.20 2.58 2.95
CA ILE A 142 -9.96 2.19 4.34
C ILE A 142 -11.07 2.75 5.22
N GLY A 143 -11.39 2.10 6.34
CA GLY A 143 -12.41 2.61 7.27
C GLY A 143 -11.88 3.82 8.04
N GLN A 144 -12.75 4.79 8.27
CA GLN A 144 -12.51 5.89 9.22
C GLN A 144 -12.88 5.44 10.65
N PRO A 145 -12.26 6.01 11.71
CA PRO A 145 -12.79 5.91 13.07
C PRO A 145 -14.15 6.59 13.13
N GLU A 146 -15.03 6.07 13.97
CA GLU A 146 -16.28 6.75 14.29
C GLU A 146 -15.98 8.08 15.00
N GLU A 147 -16.70 9.14 14.62
CA GLU A 147 -16.63 10.41 15.32
C GLU A 147 -17.12 10.21 16.75
N GLU A 148 -16.29 10.50 17.75
CA GLU A 148 -16.73 10.57 19.13
C GLU A 148 -17.64 11.80 19.27
N GLY A 149 -18.95 11.56 19.27
CA GLY A 149 -19.94 12.62 19.41
C GLY A 149 -19.76 13.34 20.74
N PHE A 150 -19.71 14.67 20.70
CA PHE A 150 -19.83 15.50 21.89
C PHE A 150 -21.14 15.14 22.60
N ASN A 151 -21.05 14.65 23.85
CA ASN A 151 -22.21 14.47 24.69
C ASN A 151 -22.79 15.86 24.98
N TYR A 152 -24.01 16.11 24.52
CA TYR A 152 -24.68 17.39 24.74
C TYR A 152 -24.84 17.73 26.24
N ASP A 153 -24.83 16.71 27.10
CA ASP A 153 -24.86 16.83 28.56
C ASP A 153 -23.54 17.44 29.12
N ASP A 154 -22.39 17.13 28.54
CA ASP A 154 -21.09 17.73 28.92
C ASP A 154 -21.05 19.23 28.58
N PHE A 155 -21.75 19.67 27.55
CA PHE A 155 -21.85 21.07 27.16
C PHE A 155 -22.75 21.88 28.12
N GLN A 156 -23.77 21.27 28.68
CA GLN A 156 -24.65 21.92 29.67
C GLN A 156 -23.98 22.07 31.04
N GLU A 157 -23.15 21.11 31.45
CA GLU A 157 -22.35 21.22 32.66
C GLU A 157 -21.32 22.38 32.58
N VAL A 158 -20.62 22.51 31.47
CA VAL A 158 -19.63 23.60 31.27
C VAL A 158 -20.31 24.98 31.28
N GLN A 159 -21.50 25.12 30.68
CA GLN A 159 -22.29 26.37 30.75
C GLN A 159 -22.82 26.67 32.14
N ALA A 160 -23.23 25.65 32.90
CA ALA A 160 -23.69 25.81 34.27
C ALA A 160 -22.56 26.29 35.20
N TYR A 161 -21.35 25.76 35.05
CA TYR A 161 -20.17 26.21 35.79
C TYR A 161 -19.75 27.63 35.44
N GLY A 162 -19.80 28.02 34.17
CA GLY A 162 -19.49 29.37 33.72
C GLY A 162 -20.44 30.42 34.26
N GLN A 163 -21.72 30.13 34.37
CA GLN A 163 -22.73 31.03 35.01
C GLN A 163 -22.57 31.14 36.53
N TYR A 164 -22.09 30.12 37.23
CA TYR A 164 -21.87 30.14 38.68
C TYR A 164 -20.68 31.02 39.09
N GLU A 165 -19.65 31.16 38.24
CA GLU A 165 -18.50 32.05 38.51
C GLU A 165 -18.84 33.53 38.31
N GLU A 166 -19.73 33.89 37.37
CA GLU A 166 -20.16 35.27 37.16
C GLU A 166 -21.00 35.80 38.36
N TYR A 167 -21.76 34.94 39.05
CA TYR A 167 -22.56 35.35 40.23
C TYR A 167 -21.75 35.53 41.52
N LYS A 168 -20.51 35.06 41.60
CA LYS A 168 -19.62 35.22 42.79
C LYS A 168 -18.77 36.47 42.74
N ASN A 169 -18.76 37.22 41.63
CA ASN A 169 -17.94 38.41 41.44
C ASN A 169 -18.76 39.74 41.40
N HIS A 170 -20.00 39.71 41.93
CA HIS A 170 -20.80 40.89 42.18
C HIS A 170 -21.19 40.99 43.69
#